data_4a2e1d78728648147dd46c9b73d58129
#
_entry.id   4a2e1d78728648147dd46c9b73d58129
#
_cell.length_a   1.000
_cell.length_b   1.000
_cell.length_c   1.000
_cell.angle_alpha   90.00
_cell.angle_beta   90.00
_cell.angle_gamma   90.00
#
_symmetry.space_group_name_H-M   'P 1'
#
loop_
_entity.id
_entity.type
_entity.pdbx_description
1 polymer ?
#
loop_
_entity_poly.entity_id
_entity_poly.type
_entity_poly.pdbx_seq_one_letter_code
_entity_poly.pdbx_strand_id
1 'polypeptide(L)'
;MKENYYANSLNAHRLYQVYQTKYPRVERYFESEIAFVRKHLRGTERVLELGAGYGRIMKELAPCCEYIVGIDISQENVDFGEEYLIDVPNAELIVMDAHDLCFKETFDIVLCLQNGLSAMKTKPLEYIKTIVGLISPGGKAFISSYSAKFWESRLAWFHEQADKGLLGEIDMEKTRDGVIVCKDGFQATTCSLEDMNAIGKASGFKYEVREVDESSVFLVVSKE
;
A
#
# COMPACT_ATOMS: atom_id res chain seq x y z
N MET A 1 3.87 -22.16 4.89
CA MET A 1 3.56 -20.75 4.54
C MET A 1 2.96 -20.10 5.79
N LYS A 2 3.48 -18.96 6.25
CA LYS A 2 2.80 -18.18 7.30
C LYS A 2 1.50 -17.66 6.70
N GLU A 3 0.36 -17.92 7.34
CA GLU A 3 -0.94 -17.46 6.88
C GLU A 3 -0.90 -15.93 6.67
N ASN A 4 -1.28 -15.50 5.45
CA ASN A 4 -1.45 -14.08 5.15
C ASN A 4 -2.83 -13.66 5.66
N TYR A 5 -2.88 -12.87 6.75
CA TYR A 5 -4.11 -12.43 7.39
C TYR A 5 -5.04 -11.69 6.41
N TYR A 6 -4.47 -10.84 5.55
CA TYR A 6 -5.25 -10.09 4.56
C TYR A 6 -5.90 -11.02 3.52
N ALA A 7 -5.18 -12.05 3.05
CA ALA A 7 -5.74 -12.99 2.10
C ALA A 7 -6.85 -13.87 2.69
N ASN A 8 -6.76 -14.22 3.99
CA ASN A 8 -7.67 -15.21 4.58
C ASN A 8 -8.81 -14.58 5.40
N SER A 9 -8.60 -13.39 5.97
CA SER A 9 -9.52 -12.84 6.97
C SER A 9 -10.00 -11.42 6.67
N LEU A 10 -9.28 -10.67 5.86
CA LEU A 10 -9.56 -9.26 5.56
C LEU A 10 -9.50 -8.99 4.05
N ASN A 11 -10.36 -9.67 3.28
CA ASN A 11 -10.42 -9.61 1.83
C ASN A 11 -11.78 -9.13 1.31
N ALA A 12 -11.86 -8.81 0.03
CA ALA A 12 -13.07 -8.42 -0.71
C ALA A 12 -13.95 -7.40 0.05
N HIS A 13 -15.19 -7.72 0.34
CA HIS A 13 -16.13 -6.84 1.06
C HIS A 13 -15.64 -6.44 2.45
N ARG A 14 -14.90 -7.29 3.15
CA ARG A 14 -14.33 -6.94 4.46
C ARG A 14 -13.25 -5.88 4.29
N LEU A 15 -12.38 -6.01 3.29
CA LEU A 15 -11.38 -4.98 2.96
C LEU A 15 -12.04 -3.67 2.51
N TYR A 16 -13.12 -3.73 1.72
CA TYR A 16 -13.92 -2.56 1.37
C TYR A 16 -14.44 -1.84 2.61
N GLN A 17 -14.94 -2.56 3.62
CA GLN A 17 -15.44 -1.99 4.87
C GLN A 17 -14.35 -1.32 5.73
N VAL A 18 -13.09 -1.74 5.60
CA VAL A 18 -11.95 -1.09 6.27
C VAL A 18 -11.83 0.37 5.83
N TYR A 19 -12.07 0.64 4.55
CA TYR A 19 -11.98 2.00 3.98
C TYR A 19 -13.25 2.84 4.18
N GLN A 20 -14.33 2.26 4.72
CA GLN A 20 -15.51 2.98 5.15
C GLN A 20 -15.34 3.41 6.62
N THR A 21 -14.74 4.54 6.84
CA THR A 21 -14.45 5.05 8.19
C THR A 21 -15.33 6.26 8.54
N LYS A 22 -15.60 6.43 9.84
CA LYS A 22 -16.28 7.63 10.38
C LYS A 22 -15.31 8.76 10.75
N TYR A 23 -14.01 8.54 10.57
CA TYR A 23 -12.98 9.51 10.98
C TYR A 23 -12.50 10.35 9.79
N PRO A 24 -12.86 11.64 9.68
CA PRO A 24 -12.45 12.50 8.56
C PRO A 24 -10.93 12.62 8.42
N ARG A 25 -10.18 12.47 9.53
CA ARG A 25 -8.71 12.50 9.49
C ARG A 25 -8.14 11.27 8.78
N VAL A 26 -8.82 10.13 8.85
CA VAL A 26 -8.44 8.90 8.15
C VAL A 26 -8.83 8.98 6.67
N GLU A 27 -10.00 9.51 6.34
CA GLU A 27 -10.40 9.78 4.94
C GLU A 27 -9.37 10.68 4.26
N ARG A 28 -8.99 11.78 4.93
CA ARG A 28 -7.95 12.70 4.44
C ARG A 28 -6.58 12.02 4.26
N TYR A 29 -6.22 11.05 5.10
CA TYR A 29 -5.03 10.23 4.90
C TYR A 29 -5.09 9.49 3.57
N PHE A 30 -6.20 8.81 3.25
CA PHE A 30 -6.37 8.10 1.98
C PHE A 30 -6.25 9.03 0.78
N GLU A 31 -6.93 10.17 0.84
CA GLU A 31 -6.92 11.18 -0.22
C GLU A 31 -5.52 11.79 -0.43
N SER A 32 -4.80 12.07 0.66
CA SER A 32 -3.49 12.72 0.60
C SER A 32 -2.42 11.82 -0.03
N GLU A 33 -2.44 10.51 0.22
CA GLU A 33 -1.54 9.56 -0.44
C GLU A 33 -1.78 9.52 -1.95
N ILE A 34 -3.04 9.39 -2.37
CA ILE A 34 -3.42 9.38 -3.78
C ILE A 34 -3.06 10.70 -4.45
N ALA A 35 -3.37 11.83 -3.81
CA ALA A 35 -3.07 13.15 -4.32
C ALA A 35 -1.55 13.39 -4.47
N PHE A 36 -0.74 12.82 -3.58
CA PHE A 36 0.72 12.90 -3.69
C PHE A 36 1.22 12.14 -4.93
N VAL A 37 0.78 10.91 -5.16
CA VAL A 37 1.15 10.13 -6.36
C VAL A 37 0.65 10.79 -7.64
N ARG A 38 -0.61 11.25 -7.65
CA ARG A 38 -1.27 11.88 -8.81
C ARG A 38 -0.46 13.06 -9.38
N LYS A 39 0.23 13.83 -8.54
CA LYS A 39 1.10 14.96 -8.97
C LYS A 39 2.29 14.51 -9.85
N HIS A 40 2.60 13.23 -9.87
CA HIS A 40 3.71 12.67 -10.62
C HIS A 40 3.24 11.94 -11.90
N LEU A 41 1.94 11.86 -12.14
CA LEU A 41 1.33 11.30 -13.35
C LEU A 41 1.05 12.41 -14.37
N ARG A 42 1.24 12.09 -15.66
CA ARG A 42 1.06 12.99 -16.82
C ARG A 42 0.06 12.45 -17.85
N GLY A 43 -0.50 11.25 -17.56
CA GLY A 43 -1.44 10.57 -18.45
C GLY A 43 -0.81 9.55 -19.40
N THR A 44 0.50 9.38 -19.36
CA THR A 44 1.26 8.51 -20.28
C THR A 44 1.99 7.37 -19.59
N GLU A 45 1.90 7.32 -18.26
CA GLU A 45 2.64 6.36 -17.46
C GLU A 45 1.94 5.00 -17.44
N ARG A 46 2.74 3.95 -17.48
CA ARG A 46 2.35 2.58 -17.12
C ARG A 46 2.64 2.38 -15.64
N VAL A 47 1.60 2.11 -14.87
CA VAL A 47 1.65 2.04 -13.40
C VAL A 47 1.47 0.61 -12.94
N LEU A 48 2.26 0.18 -11.94
CA LEU A 48 2.07 -1.08 -11.23
C LEU A 48 1.78 -0.78 -9.75
N GLU A 49 0.72 -1.38 -9.20
CA GLU A 49 0.43 -1.35 -7.77
C GLU A 49 0.64 -2.74 -7.15
N LEU A 50 1.51 -2.81 -6.14
CA LEU A 50 1.81 -4.02 -5.38
C LEU A 50 0.90 -4.09 -4.15
N GLY A 51 0.10 -5.17 -4.03
CA GLY A 51 -0.89 -5.33 -2.97
C GLY A 51 -2.10 -4.42 -3.16
N ALA A 52 -2.66 -4.39 -4.38
CA ALA A 52 -3.71 -3.46 -4.80
C ALA A 52 -5.07 -3.71 -4.10
N GLY A 53 -5.22 -4.86 -3.38
CA GLY A 53 -6.51 -5.25 -2.84
C GLY A 53 -7.54 -5.38 -3.95
N TYR A 54 -8.67 -4.71 -3.78
CA TYR A 54 -9.74 -4.67 -4.79
C TYR A 54 -9.61 -3.48 -5.77
N GLY A 55 -8.45 -2.83 -5.87
CA GLY A 55 -8.19 -1.78 -6.85
C GLY A 55 -8.70 -0.38 -6.47
N ARG A 56 -8.87 -0.07 -5.18
CA ARG A 56 -9.35 1.23 -4.71
C ARG A 56 -8.47 2.40 -5.20
N ILE A 57 -7.16 2.28 -5.07
CA ILE A 57 -6.20 3.30 -5.52
C ILE A 57 -6.12 3.31 -7.04
N MET A 58 -6.19 2.15 -7.68
CA MET A 58 -6.20 2.02 -9.14
C MET A 58 -7.34 2.84 -9.75
N LYS A 59 -8.56 2.72 -9.21
CA LYS A 59 -9.74 3.48 -9.69
C LYS A 59 -9.52 4.99 -9.66
N GLU A 60 -8.83 5.48 -8.64
CA GLU A 60 -8.54 6.90 -8.44
C GLU A 60 -7.39 7.42 -9.33
N LEU A 61 -6.44 6.55 -9.70
CA LEU A 61 -5.28 6.93 -10.50
C LEU A 61 -5.43 6.64 -11.99
N ALA A 62 -6.27 5.69 -12.38
CA ALA A 62 -6.49 5.31 -13.78
C ALA A 62 -6.82 6.49 -14.72
N PRO A 63 -7.62 7.50 -14.30
CA PRO A 63 -7.87 8.67 -15.15
C PRO A 63 -6.62 9.54 -15.43
N CYS A 64 -5.52 9.31 -14.71
CA CYS A 64 -4.30 10.12 -14.74
C CYS A 64 -3.10 9.39 -15.33
N CYS A 65 -3.26 8.15 -15.83
CA CYS A 65 -2.19 7.35 -16.42
C CYS A 65 -2.66 6.65 -17.70
N GLU A 66 -1.75 6.13 -18.50
CA GLU A 66 -2.07 5.36 -19.71
C GLU A 66 -2.72 4.03 -19.34
N TYR A 67 -2.11 3.32 -18.39
CA TYR A 67 -2.56 2.00 -17.95
C TYR A 67 -2.09 1.71 -16.54
N ILE A 68 -2.92 1.05 -15.75
CA ILE A 68 -2.57 0.63 -14.40
C ILE A 68 -2.83 -0.86 -14.19
N VAL A 69 -1.81 -1.58 -13.74
CA VAL A 69 -1.91 -2.97 -13.30
C VAL A 69 -1.81 -3.02 -11.79
N GLY A 70 -2.71 -3.75 -11.15
CA GLY A 70 -2.62 -4.08 -9.73
C GLY A 70 -2.42 -5.57 -9.54
N ILE A 71 -1.64 -5.94 -8.54
CA ILE A 71 -1.53 -7.33 -8.11
C ILE A 71 -1.98 -7.49 -6.67
N ASP A 72 -2.69 -8.58 -6.39
CA ASP A 72 -3.02 -9.00 -5.04
C ASP A 72 -2.93 -10.52 -4.92
N ILE A 73 -2.57 -11.03 -3.75
CA ILE A 73 -2.46 -12.47 -3.50
C ILE A 73 -3.83 -13.15 -3.31
N SER A 74 -4.86 -12.37 -2.98
CA SER A 74 -6.22 -12.88 -2.72
C SER A 74 -7.03 -12.91 -4.00
N GLN A 75 -7.47 -14.10 -4.40
CA GLN A 75 -8.40 -14.28 -5.51
C GLN A 75 -9.70 -13.52 -5.25
N GLU A 76 -10.22 -13.54 -4.01
CA GLU A 76 -11.45 -12.85 -3.64
C GLU A 76 -11.34 -11.32 -3.77
N ASN A 77 -10.14 -10.75 -3.51
CA ASN A 77 -9.89 -9.33 -3.76
C ASN A 77 -9.95 -9.00 -5.25
N VAL A 78 -9.35 -9.86 -6.08
CA VAL A 78 -9.33 -9.66 -7.54
C VAL A 78 -10.73 -9.82 -8.12
N ASP A 79 -11.46 -10.87 -7.75
CA ASP A 79 -12.84 -11.11 -8.22
C ASP A 79 -13.77 -9.92 -7.87
N PHE A 80 -13.70 -9.42 -6.63
CA PHE A 80 -14.45 -8.23 -6.22
C PHE A 80 -13.95 -6.97 -6.93
N GLY A 81 -12.65 -6.88 -7.17
CA GLY A 81 -12.02 -5.76 -7.87
C GLY A 81 -12.41 -5.67 -9.35
N GLU A 82 -12.57 -6.78 -10.04
CA GLU A 82 -13.07 -6.81 -11.42
C GLU A 82 -14.46 -6.15 -11.53
N GLU A 83 -15.36 -6.45 -10.58
CA GLU A 83 -16.67 -5.77 -10.52
C GLU A 83 -16.52 -4.29 -10.15
N TYR A 84 -15.64 -3.97 -9.19
CA TYR A 84 -15.41 -2.59 -8.72
C TYR A 84 -14.81 -1.69 -9.80
N LEU A 85 -14.00 -2.25 -10.70
CA LEU A 85 -13.29 -1.56 -11.78
C LEU A 85 -13.99 -1.68 -13.15
N ILE A 86 -15.22 -2.22 -13.22
CA ILE A 86 -15.92 -2.51 -14.48
C ILE A 86 -15.98 -1.32 -15.44
N ASP A 87 -16.04 -0.09 -14.89
CA ASP A 87 -16.11 1.15 -15.66
C ASP A 87 -14.72 1.79 -15.89
N VAL A 88 -13.62 1.09 -15.59
CA VAL A 88 -12.24 1.59 -15.69
C VAL A 88 -11.46 0.78 -16.73
N PRO A 89 -11.54 1.12 -18.02
CA PRO A 89 -11.07 0.27 -19.11
C PRO A 89 -9.53 0.15 -19.20
N ASN A 90 -8.79 1.03 -18.53
CA ASN A 90 -7.33 1.03 -18.50
C ASN A 90 -6.74 0.53 -17.18
N ALA A 91 -7.52 -0.27 -16.42
CA ALA A 91 -7.08 -0.92 -15.19
C ALA A 91 -7.22 -2.44 -15.30
N GLU A 92 -6.22 -3.16 -14.84
CA GLU A 92 -6.22 -4.63 -14.77
C GLU A 92 -5.76 -5.11 -13.40
N LEU A 93 -6.53 -6.00 -12.77
CA LEU A 93 -6.17 -6.68 -11.53
C LEU A 93 -5.74 -8.13 -11.82
N ILE A 94 -4.65 -8.57 -11.20
CA ILE A 94 -4.06 -9.89 -11.42
C ILE A 94 -3.81 -10.56 -10.07
N VAL A 95 -4.19 -11.83 -9.95
CA VAL A 95 -3.80 -12.65 -8.80
C VAL A 95 -2.31 -12.98 -8.92
N MET A 96 -1.50 -12.42 -8.04
CA MET A 96 -0.05 -12.64 -8.02
C MET A 96 0.51 -12.40 -6.63
N ASP A 97 1.44 -13.25 -6.19
CA ASP A 97 2.21 -13.03 -4.98
C ASP A 97 3.31 -11.98 -5.23
N ALA A 98 3.30 -10.91 -4.45
CA ALA A 98 4.33 -9.88 -4.52
C ALA A 98 5.75 -10.40 -4.21
N HIS A 99 5.87 -11.59 -3.61
CA HIS A 99 7.16 -12.26 -3.38
C HIS A 99 7.62 -13.12 -4.57
N ASP A 100 6.74 -13.39 -5.55
CA ASP A 100 7.05 -14.21 -6.74
C ASP A 100 6.53 -13.51 -8.01
N LEU A 101 7.15 -12.37 -8.32
CA LEU A 101 6.76 -11.52 -9.44
C LEU A 101 7.27 -12.09 -10.76
N CYS A 102 6.38 -12.23 -11.75
CA CYS A 102 6.71 -12.79 -13.07
C CYS A 102 6.62 -11.79 -14.23
N PHE A 103 6.67 -10.47 -13.94
CA PHE A 103 6.70 -9.45 -14.98
C PHE A 103 7.97 -9.51 -15.80
N LYS A 104 7.83 -9.51 -17.13
CA LYS A 104 8.94 -9.40 -18.09
C LYS A 104 9.21 -7.94 -18.49
N GLU A 105 8.28 -7.06 -18.20
CA GLU A 105 8.30 -5.64 -18.52
C GLU A 105 8.55 -4.81 -17.28
N THR A 106 8.88 -3.54 -17.49
CA THR A 106 9.07 -2.54 -16.45
C THR A 106 7.96 -1.48 -16.55
N PHE A 107 7.79 -0.72 -15.47
CA PHE A 107 6.75 0.28 -15.32
C PHE A 107 7.35 1.66 -15.07
N ASP A 108 6.68 2.72 -15.51
CA ASP A 108 7.13 4.09 -15.27
C ASP A 108 6.92 4.48 -13.81
N ILE A 109 5.87 3.95 -13.20
CA ILE A 109 5.55 4.13 -11.79
C ILE A 109 5.27 2.78 -11.14
N VAL A 110 5.93 2.50 -10.01
CA VAL A 110 5.63 1.34 -9.16
C VAL A 110 5.16 1.84 -7.80
N LEU A 111 4.02 1.34 -7.34
CA LEU A 111 3.38 1.73 -6.09
C LEU A 111 3.42 0.58 -5.08
N CYS A 112 3.76 0.91 -3.83
CA CYS A 112 3.60 0.05 -2.67
C CYS A 112 3.09 0.93 -1.53
N LEU A 113 1.80 1.23 -1.54
CA LEU A 113 1.18 2.24 -0.70
C LEU A 113 0.50 1.65 0.53
N GLN A 114 0.02 2.54 1.41
CA GLN A 114 -0.74 2.19 2.60
C GLN A 114 -0.08 1.13 3.49
N ASN A 115 1.22 1.36 3.74
CA ASN A 115 2.00 0.45 4.57
C ASN A 115 2.15 -0.97 3.98
N GLY A 116 2.12 -1.07 2.64
CA GLY A 116 2.15 -2.33 1.89
C GLY A 116 3.32 -3.24 2.26
N LEU A 117 4.52 -2.70 2.50
CA LEU A 117 5.68 -3.49 2.95
C LEU A 117 5.40 -4.29 4.22
N SER A 118 4.67 -3.70 5.19
CA SER A 118 4.27 -4.38 6.42
C SER A 118 3.15 -5.40 6.15
N ALA A 119 2.15 -5.02 5.36
CA ALA A 119 1.02 -5.88 5.03
C ALA A 119 1.46 -7.16 4.31
N MET A 120 2.38 -7.03 3.36
CA MET A 120 2.98 -8.15 2.62
C MET A 120 4.05 -8.91 3.42
N LYS A 121 4.37 -8.48 4.66
CA LYS A 121 5.40 -9.11 5.52
C LYS A 121 6.76 -9.23 4.81
N THR A 122 7.12 -8.24 4.01
CA THR A 122 8.40 -8.19 3.32
C THR A 122 9.56 -7.96 4.29
N LYS A 123 10.78 -8.20 3.81
CA LYS A 123 11.99 -7.65 4.41
C LYS A 123 12.35 -6.39 3.63
N PRO A 124 12.04 -5.18 4.12
CA PRO A 124 12.06 -3.96 3.31
C PRO A 124 13.40 -3.70 2.62
N LEU A 125 14.53 -3.90 3.33
CA LEU A 125 15.89 -3.69 2.79
C LEU A 125 16.26 -4.64 1.64
N GLU A 126 15.68 -5.83 1.62
CA GLU A 126 15.89 -6.81 0.54
C GLU A 126 14.88 -6.56 -0.58
N TYR A 127 13.61 -6.33 -0.21
CA TYR A 127 12.50 -6.21 -1.15
C TYR A 127 12.60 -4.96 -2.03
N ILE A 128 13.27 -3.90 -1.57
CA ILE A 128 13.52 -2.70 -2.38
C ILE A 128 14.22 -3.01 -3.70
N LYS A 129 15.10 -4.02 -3.74
CA LYS A 129 15.79 -4.45 -4.97
C LYS A 129 14.82 -5.04 -5.99
N THR A 130 13.81 -5.76 -5.52
CA THR A 130 12.71 -6.25 -6.37
C THR A 130 11.93 -5.09 -6.95
N ILE A 131 11.52 -4.13 -6.11
CA ILE A 131 10.78 -2.93 -6.55
C ILE A 131 11.57 -2.15 -7.61
N VAL A 132 12.85 -1.86 -7.39
CA VAL A 132 13.66 -1.10 -8.35
C VAL A 132 13.93 -1.86 -9.64
N GLY A 133 13.89 -3.20 -9.60
CA GLY A 133 13.95 -4.06 -10.79
C GLY A 133 12.77 -3.85 -11.73
N LEU A 134 11.60 -3.49 -11.19
CA LEU A 134 10.37 -3.25 -11.93
C LEU A 134 10.26 -1.85 -12.53
N ILE A 135 11.13 -0.91 -12.13
CA ILE A 135 11.07 0.48 -12.62
C ILE A 135 11.78 0.58 -13.97
N SER A 136 11.15 1.23 -14.95
CA SER A 136 11.76 1.58 -16.24
C SER A 136 12.82 2.68 -16.08
N PRO A 137 13.78 2.83 -17.03
CA PRO A 137 14.66 4.01 -17.03
C PRO A 137 13.84 5.30 -17.04
N GLY A 138 14.18 6.24 -16.17
CA GLY A 138 13.43 7.48 -15.95
C GLY A 138 12.19 7.36 -15.05
N GLY A 139 11.81 6.15 -14.67
CA GLY A 139 10.66 5.88 -13.83
C GLY A 139 10.91 6.04 -12.34
N LYS A 140 9.87 5.82 -11.52
CA LYS A 140 9.90 5.99 -10.07
C LYS A 140 9.13 4.90 -9.33
N ALA A 141 9.54 4.63 -8.09
CA ALA A 141 8.71 3.90 -7.14
C ALA A 141 8.26 4.81 -6.00
N PHE A 142 7.03 4.62 -5.56
CA PHE A 142 6.44 5.27 -4.39
C PHE A 142 6.08 4.20 -3.36
N ILE A 143 6.70 4.30 -2.21
CA ILE A 143 6.48 3.36 -1.09
C ILE A 143 6.04 4.20 0.10
N SER A 144 4.91 3.85 0.72
CA SER A 144 4.42 4.60 1.87
C SER A 144 4.27 3.76 3.13
N SER A 145 4.41 4.43 4.25
CA SER A 145 4.08 3.94 5.58
C SER A 145 3.46 5.06 6.40
N TYR A 146 2.97 4.77 7.60
CA TYR A 146 2.34 5.78 8.44
C TYR A 146 3.38 6.72 9.08
N SER A 147 3.05 8.02 9.14
CA SER A 147 3.79 8.96 9.98
C SER A 147 3.52 8.69 11.46
N ALA A 148 4.53 8.93 12.31
CA ALA A 148 4.38 8.89 13.77
C ALA A 148 3.32 9.88 14.27
N LYS A 149 3.13 11.01 13.57
CA LYS A 149 2.11 12.02 13.88
C LYS A 149 0.68 11.55 13.65
N PHE A 150 0.50 10.50 12.85
CA PHE A 150 -0.80 9.91 12.56
C PHE A 150 -1.24 8.85 13.59
N TRP A 151 -0.42 8.59 14.61
CA TRP A 151 -0.60 7.48 15.54
C TRP A 151 -2.00 7.44 16.18
N GLU A 152 -2.46 8.53 16.78
CA GLU A 152 -3.76 8.59 17.46
C GLU A 152 -4.92 8.30 16.50
N SER A 153 -4.89 8.90 15.31
CA SER A 153 -5.92 8.69 14.29
C SER A 153 -5.88 7.28 13.73
N ARG A 154 -4.68 6.71 13.54
CA ARG A 154 -4.49 5.33 13.13
C ARG A 154 -5.03 4.36 14.18
N LEU A 155 -4.72 4.59 15.45
CA LEU A 155 -5.20 3.76 16.54
C LEU A 155 -6.72 3.78 16.64
N ALA A 156 -7.33 4.97 16.54
CA ALA A 156 -8.78 5.13 16.52
C ALA A 156 -9.42 4.37 15.35
N TRP A 157 -8.81 4.43 14.17
CA TRP A 157 -9.27 3.69 12.99
C TRP A 157 -9.15 2.17 13.15
N PHE A 158 -8.09 1.67 13.79
CA PHE A 158 -7.96 0.25 14.08
C PHE A 158 -8.97 -0.23 15.14
N HIS A 159 -9.29 0.60 16.14
CA HIS A 159 -10.40 0.33 17.05
C HIS A 159 -11.74 0.23 16.31
N GLU A 160 -12.02 1.16 15.38
CA GLU A 160 -13.22 1.09 14.55
C GLU A 160 -13.31 -0.22 13.76
N GLN A 161 -12.19 -0.68 13.20
CA GLN A 161 -12.14 -1.97 12.49
C GLN A 161 -12.41 -3.15 13.44
N ALA A 162 -11.86 -3.13 14.64
CA ALA A 162 -12.13 -4.14 15.66
C ALA A 162 -13.60 -4.12 16.10
N ASP A 163 -14.20 -2.95 16.31
CA ASP A 163 -15.62 -2.78 16.65
C ASP A 163 -16.54 -3.31 15.54
N LYS A 164 -16.14 -3.18 14.28
CA LYS A 164 -16.83 -3.74 13.11
C LYS A 164 -16.59 -5.26 12.95
N GLY A 165 -15.79 -5.89 13.81
CA GLY A 165 -15.40 -7.28 13.69
C GLY A 165 -14.52 -7.60 12.47
N LEU A 166 -13.86 -6.60 11.89
CA LEU A 166 -12.93 -6.76 10.76
C LEU A 166 -11.55 -7.24 11.21
N LEU A 167 -11.15 -6.84 12.43
CA LEU A 167 -9.93 -7.27 13.12
C LEU A 167 -10.29 -7.83 14.49
N GLY A 168 -9.35 -8.54 15.12
CA GLY A 168 -9.43 -8.88 16.51
C GLY A 168 -9.35 -7.66 17.43
N GLU A 169 -9.74 -7.85 18.70
CA GLU A 169 -9.60 -6.83 19.75
C GLU A 169 -8.13 -6.40 19.88
N ILE A 170 -7.88 -5.10 19.99
CA ILE A 170 -6.52 -4.56 20.12
C ILE A 170 -5.96 -4.89 21.50
N ASP A 171 -4.77 -5.46 21.53
CA ASP A 171 -3.99 -5.72 22.73
C ASP A 171 -3.22 -4.44 23.10
N MET A 172 -3.79 -3.62 23.98
CA MET A 172 -3.23 -2.31 24.36
C MET A 172 -1.92 -2.43 25.16
N GLU A 173 -1.63 -3.59 25.76
CA GLU A 173 -0.36 -3.81 26.46
C GLU A 173 0.81 -3.98 25.49
N LYS A 174 0.53 -4.52 24.29
CA LYS A 174 1.52 -4.78 23.25
C LYS A 174 1.53 -3.72 22.14
N THR A 175 0.47 -2.92 22.05
CA THR A 175 0.32 -1.88 21.01
C THR A 175 1.06 -0.62 21.41
N ARG A 176 2.20 -0.33 20.77
CA ARG A 176 3.07 0.83 21.02
C ARG A 176 4.09 1.02 19.91
N ASP A 177 4.76 2.16 19.89
CA ASP A 177 5.94 2.45 19.04
C ASP A 177 5.68 2.17 17.53
N GLY A 178 4.51 2.55 17.03
CA GLY A 178 4.12 2.33 15.64
C GLY A 178 3.64 0.91 15.32
N VAL A 179 3.57 0.02 16.32
CA VAL A 179 3.10 -1.36 16.17
C VAL A 179 1.72 -1.50 16.79
N ILE A 180 0.75 -2.01 16.02
CA ILE A 180 -0.57 -2.41 16.53
C ILE A 180 -0.63 -3.93 16.54
N VAL A 181 -1.04 -4.49 17.68
CA VAL A 181 -1.19 -5.92 17.90
C VAL A 181 -2.63 -6.21 18.31
N CYS A 182 -3.25 -7.22 17.69
CA CYS A 182 -4.57 -7.72 18.09
C CYS A 182 -4.45 -9.07 18.82
N LYS A 183 -5.44 -9.39 19.67
CA LYS A 183 -5.48 -10.62 20.45
C LYS A 183 -5.63 -11.89 19.60
N ASP A 184 -6.12 -11.75 18.36
CA ASP A 184 -6.23 -12.85 17.38
C ASP A 184 -4.91 -13.14 16.63
N GLY A 185 -3.84 -12.39 16.93
CA GLY A 185 -2.52 -12.54 16.32
C GLY A 185 -2.24 -11.63 15.15
N PHE A 186 -3.19 -10.77 14.73
CA PHE A 186 -2.91 -9.73 13.75
C PHE A 186 -1.86 -8.75 14.28
N GLN A 187 -0.94 -8.33 13.41
CA GLN A 187 0.07 -7.33 13.72
C GLN A 187 0.33 -6.44 12.52
N ALA A 188 0.30 -5.13 12.74
CA ALA A 188 0.69 -4.11 11.77
C ALA A 188 1.85 -3.27 12.32
N THR A 189 2.98 -3.30 11.62
CA THR A 189 4.17 -2.49 11.92
C THR A 189 4.20 -1.25 11.03
N THR A 190 5.12 -0.33 11.29
CA THR A 190 5.41 0.82 10.42
C THR A 190 6.87 0.85 10.04
N CYS A 191 7.19 1.51 8.93
CA CYS A 191 8.53 1.97 8.62
C CYS A 191 8.62 3.45 9.00
N SER A 192 9.50 3.77 9.93
CA SER A 192 9.77 5.15 10.34
C SER A 192 10.45 5.95 9.21
N LEU A 193 10.63 7.24 9.42
CA LEU A 193 11.41 8.10 8.51
C LEU A 193 12.86 7.59 8.37
N GLU A 194 13.45 7.11 9.47
CA GLU A 194 14.80 6.53 9.48
C GLU A 194 14.84 5.21 8.72
N ASP A 195 13.84 4.34 8.90
CA ASP A 195 13.72 3.09 8.14
C ASP A 195 13.58 3.36 6.65
N MET A 196 12.73 4.33 6.25
CA MET A 196 12.57 4.72 4.85
C MET A 196 13.87 5.26 4.24
N ASN A 197 14.66 6.02 5.00
CA ASN A 197 16.00 6.45 4.56
C ASN A 197 16.94 5.26 4.39
N ALA A 198 16.94 4.30 5.31
CA ALA A 198 17.77 3.10 5.22
C ALA A 198 17.38 2.24 4.00
N ILE A 199 16.06 2.08 3.73
CA ILE A 199 15.55 1.37 2.57
C ILE A 199 15.95 2.09 1.27
N GLY A 200 15.79 3.42 1.22
CA GLY A 200 16.19 4.24 0.09
C GLY A 200 17.68 4.13 -0.22
N LYS A 201 18.54 4.17 0.80
CA LYS A 201 19.98 3.94 0.65
C LYS A 201 20.28 2.53 0.12
N ALA A 202 19.57 1.52 0.59
CA ALA A 202 19.75 0.13 0.14
C ALA A 202 19.30 -0.11 -1.31
N SER A 203 18.46 0.77 -1.88
CA SER A 203 18.05 0.70 -3.29
C SER A 203 19.22 0.86 -4.25
N GLY A 204 20.25 1.63 -3.86
CA GLY A 204 21.38 2.00 -4.72
C GLY A 204 21.05 3.08 -5.75
N PHE A 205 19.85 3.65 -5.72
CA PHE A 205 19.38 4.68 -6.64
C PHE A 205 19.16 6.01 -5.92
N LYS A 206 18.90 7.06 -6.70
CA LYS A 206 18.48 8.34 -6.16
C LYS A 206 17.14 8.20 -5.45
N TYR A 207 17.04 8.72 -4.25
CA TYR A 207 15.82 8.64 -3.46
C TYR A 207 15.55 9.93 -2.68
N GLU A 208 14.31 10.09 -2.29
CA GLU A 208 13.81 11.14 -1.42
C GLU A 208 12.87 10.52 -0.39
N VAL A 209 12.95 10.96 0.87
CA VAL A 209 11.98 10.62 1.91
C VAL A 209 11.20 11.88 2.27
N ARG A 210 9.89 11.79 2.26
CA ARG A 210 8.99 12.93 2.48
C ARG A 210 7.81 12.55 3.35
N GLU A 211 7.54 13.36 4.38
CA GLU A 211 6.28 13.31 5.11
C GLU A 211 5.18 14.03 4.31
N VAL A 212 4.01 13.41 4.19
CA VAL A 212 2.85 13.92 3.47
C VAL A 212 1.67 14.01 4.43
N ASP A 213 1.06 15.19 4.53
CA ASP A 213 -0.13 15.49 5.33
C ASP A 213 -0.01 15.05 6.81
N GLU A 214 1.19 14.91 7.36
CA GLU A 214 1.42 14.39 8.72
C GLU A 214 0.74 13.02 8.97
N SER A 215 0.42 12.29 7.91
CA SER A 215 -0.21 10.97 7.97
C SER A 215 0.64 9.87 7.37
N SER A 216 1.45 10.19 6.35
CA SER A 216 2.28 9.22 5.65
C SER A 216 3.73 9.67 5.59
N VAL A 217 4.63 8.70 5.57
CA VAL A 217 6.02 8.86 5.16
C VAL A 217 6.20 8.13 3.84
N PHE A 218 6.59 8.86 2.81
CA PHE A 218 6.89 8.33 1.48
C PHE A 218 8.39 8.18 1.28
N LEU A 219 8.79 7.05 0.75
CA LEU A 219 10.05 6.85 0.05
C LEU A 219 9.76 6.90 -1.45
N VAL A 220 10.40 7.84 -2.13
CA VAL A 220 10.38 7.93 -3.60
C VAL A 220 11.74 7.56 -4.14
N VAL A 221 11.83 6.50 -4.92
CA VAL A 221 13.05 6.05 -5.59
C VAL A 221 12.94 6.38 -7.07
N SER A 222 14.01 6.95 -7.66
CA SER A 222 14.08 7.31 -9.08
C SER A 222 15.19 6.51 -9.76
N LYS A 223 14.87 5.89 -10.89
CA LYS A 223 15.81 5.16 -11.75
C LYS A 223 16.14 6.07 -12.94
N GLU A 224 17.41 6.53 -12.99
CA GLU A 224 17.92 7.37 -14.09
C GLU A 224 18.13 6.57 -15.36
#